data_5af6870a4662daa999bfd390454477c5
#
_entry.id   5af6870a4662daa999bfd390454477c5
#
_cell.length_a   1.000
_cell.length_b   1.000
_cell.length_c   1.000
_cell.angle_alpha   90.00
_cell.angle_beta   90.00
_cell.angle_gamma   90.00
#
_symmetry.space_group_name_H-M   'P 1'
#
loop_
_entity.id
_entity.type
_entity.pdbx_description
1 polymer ?
#
loop_
_entity_poly.entity_id
_entity_poly.type
_entity_poly.pdbx_seq_one_letter_code
_entity_poly.pdbx_strand_id
1 'polypeptide(L)'
;GVNVNTESFDDDIADKATSMFIESGHKYVRNELIAKLLNEFECYYKKFLDGGLSAILDEYKKCCVTLGREVNVIFKNETVRGTAVDVDENGSLAVQTENGIIHVTSGEVSVRGIYGYI
;
A
#
# COMPACT_ATOMS: atom_id res chain seq x y z
N GLY A 1 3.27 4.94 9.75
CA GLY A 1 3.89 4.24 10.87
C GLY A 1 3.54 2.76 10.89
N VAL A 2 4.28 1.98 11.68
CA VAL A 2 4.00 0.56 11.92
C VAL A 2 3.75 0.35 13.41
N ASN A 3 2.62 -0.26 13.74
CA ASN A 3 2.34 -0.69 15.11
C ASN A 3 3.11 -1.98 15.39
N VAL A 4 4.15 -1.91 16.20
CA VAL A 4 5.06 -3.05 16.43
C VAL A 4 4.56 -3.94 17.56
N ASN A 5 4.44 -3.39 18.78
CA ASN A 5 4.15 -4.15 19.99
C ASN A 5 2.84 -3.72 20.68
N THR A 6 1.93 -3.10 19.95
CA THR A 6 0.60 -2.73 20.46
C THR A 6 -0.20 -4.01 20.66
N GLU A 7 -0.75 -4.20 21.87
CA GLU A 7 -1.44 -5.43 22.24
C GLU A 7 -2.95 -5.36 21.97
N SER A 8 -3.52 -4.16 21.96
CA SER A 8 -4.92 -3.91 21.66
C SER A 8 -5.11 -2.49 21.13
N PHE A 9 -6.22 -2.26 20.49
CA PHE A 9 -6.67 -0.96 20.00
C PHE A 9 -8.02 -0.60 20.60
N ASP A 10 -8.34 0.67 20.63
CA ASP A 10 -9.64 1.16 21.08
C ASP A 10 -10.77 0.65 20.17
N ASP A 11 -11.96 0.46 20.71
CA ASP A 11 -13.09 -0.20 20.03
C ASP A 11 -13.49 0.44 18.69
N ASP A 12 -13.23 1.75 18.53
CA ASP A 12 -13.56 2.50 17.30
C ASP A 12 -12.61 2.22 16.13
N ILE A 13 -11.43 1.64 16.40
CA ILE A 13 -10.43 1.29 15.39
C ILE A 13 -9.99 -0.18 15.43
N ALA A 14 -10.44 -0.96 16.40
CA ALA A 14 -10.01 -2.35 16.61
C ALA A 14 -10.28 -3.27 15.41
N ASP A 15 -11.32 -2.96 14.63
CA ASP A 15 -11.69 -3.67 13.41
C ASP A 15 -10.86 -3.26 12.16
N LYS A 16 -10.05 -2.21 12.28
CA LYS A 16 -9.28 -1.60 11.16
C LYS A 16 -7.80 -1.49 11.41
N ALA A 17 -7.37 -1.74 12.66
CA ALA A 17 -5.98 -1.61 13.07
C ALA A 17 -5.42 -2.94 13.55
N THR A 18 -4.18 -3.20 13.21
CA THR A 18 -3.44 -4.34 13.75
C THR A 18 -2.01 -3.96 14.10
N SER A 19 -1.28 -4.88 14.71
CA SER A 19 0.14 -4.73 15.02
C SER A 19 0.89 -6.01 14.72
N MET A 20 2.23 -5.91 14.61
CA MET A 20 3.06 -7.10 14.47
C MET A 20 2.90 -8.08 15.63
N PHE A 21 2.66 -7.57 16.85
CA PHE A 21 2.40 -8.42 18.01
C PHE A 21 1.09 -9.19 17.88
N ILE A 22 -0.01 -8.53 17.49
CA ILE A 22 -1.32 -9.17 17.32
C ILE A 22 -1.25 -10.28 16.27
N GLU A 23 -0.58 -10.02 15.13
CA GLU A 23 -0.47 -10.97 14.02
C GLU A 23 0.45 -12.16 14.32
N SER A 24 1.51 -11.97 15.11
CA SER A 24 2.55 -12.98 15.30
C SER A 24 2.56 -13.64 16.69
N GLY A 25 1.91 -13.01 17.67
CA GLY A 25 1.89 -13.48 19.06
C GLY A 25 3.17 -13.20 19.86
N HIS A 26 4.15 -12.49 19.30
CA HIS A 26 5.40 -12.20 20.01
C HIS A 26 5.86 -10.75 19.87
N LYS A 27 6.67 -10.28 20.85
CA LYS A 27 7.20 -8.91 20.84
C LYS A 27 8.49 -8.83 20.04
N TYR A 28 8.66 -7.70 19.37
CA TYR A 28 9.83 -7.40 18.53
C TYR A 28 10.70 -6.32 19.16
N VAL A 29 12.01 -6.42 18.96
CA VAL A 29 12.97 -5.37 19.31
C VAL A 29 12.93 -4.31 18.21
N ARG A 30 12.41 -3.11 18.53
CA ARG A 30 12.20 -2.05 17.54
C ARG A 30 13.46 -1.63 16.80
N ASN A 31 14.61 -1.57 17.48
CA ASN A 31 15.87 -1.18 16.85
C ASN A 31 16.34 -2.19 15.81
N GLU A 32 16.14 -3.49 16.04
CA GLU A 32 16.45 -4.54 15.07
C GLU A 32 15.53 -4.44 13.84
N LEU A 33 14.25 -4.18 14.08
CA LEU A 33 13.29 -3.97 13.00
C LEU A 33 13.66 -2.76 12.14
N ILE A 34 14.03 -1.63 12.76
CA ILE A 34 14.46 -0.42 12.06
C ILE A 34 15.72 -0.69 11.25
N ALA A 35 16.72 -1.36 11.83
CA ALA A 35 17.96 -1.71 11.13
C ALA A 35 17.68 -2.59 9.91
N LYS A 36 16.81 -3.60 10.05
CA LYS A 36 16.41 -4.47 8.96
C LYS A 36 15.68 -3.70 7.85
N LEU A 37 14.75 -2.83 8.22
CA LEU A 37 14.02 -1.98 7.27
C LEU A 37 14.97 -1.08 6.48
N LEU A 38 15.93 -0.45 7.13
CA LEU A 38 16.92 0.42 6.46
C LEU A 38 17.83 -0.36 5.51
N ASN A 39 18.25 -1.57 5.89
CA ASN A 39 19.05 -2.43 5.01
C ASN A 39 18.26 -2.86 3.77
N GLU A 40 17.01 -3.27 3.94
CA GLU A 40 16.14 -3.62 2.79
C GLU A 40 15.87 -2.39 1.91
N PHE A 41 15.60 -1.24 2.52
CA PHE A 41 15.43 0.00 1.77
C PHE A 41 16.66 0.35 0.92
N GLU A 42 17.88 0.20 1.48
CA GLU A 42 19.12 0.43 0.74
C GLU A 42 19.23 -0.51 -0.48
N CYS A 43 18.86 -1.79 -0.32
CA CYS A 43 18.88 -2.74 -1.43
C CYS A 43 17.92 -2.32 -2.56
N TYR A 44 16.66 -1.95 -2.22
CA TYR A 44 15.69 -1.48 -3.21
C TYR A 44 16.07 -0.14 -3.82
N TYR A 45 16.65 0.76 -3.03
CA TYR A 45 17.14 2.05 -3.52
C TYR A 45 18.26 1.89 -4.55
N LYS A 46 19.19 0.97 -4.35
CA LYS A 46 20.23 0.63 -5.33
C LYS A 46 19.62 0.07 -6.62
N LYS A 47 18.68 -0.90 -6.52
CA LYS A 47 17.96 -1.40 -7.69
C LYS A 47 17.26 -0.27 -8.47
N PHE A 48 16.64 0.66 -7.75
CA PHE A 48 15.98 1.81 -8.35
C PHE A 48 16.98 2.77 -9.05
N LEU A 49 18.13 3.03 -8.47
CA LEU A 49 19.17 3.87 -9.10
C LEU A 49 19.71 3.25 -10.38
N ASP A 50 19.85 1.91 -10.42
CA ASP A 50 20.41 1.20 -11.57
C ASP A 50 19.39 0.98 -12.70
N GLY A 51 18.14 0.73 -12.38
CA GLY A 51 17.11 0.34 -13.37
C GLY A 51 15.79 1.10 -13.28
N GLY A 52 15.72 2.18 -12.51
CA GLY A 52 14.49 2.96 -12.33
C GLY A 52 13.38 2.18 -11.59
N LEU A 53 12.16 2.68 -11.69
CA LEU A 53 11.00 2.05 -11.04
C LEU A 53 10.74 0.64 -11.57
N SER A 54 10.97 0.39 -12.85
CA SER A 54 10.76 -0.91 -13.48
C SER A 54 11.54 -2.05 -12.81
N ALA A 55 12.72 -1.75 -12.24
CA ALA A 55 13.55 -2.74 -11.55
C ALA A 55 12.95 -3.28 -10.24
N ILE A 56 11.98 -2.57 -9.66
CA ILE A 56 11.32 -2.93 -8.40
C ILE A 56 9.82 -3.14 -8.54
N LEU A 57 9.24 -2.81 -9.70
CA LEU A 57 7.80 -2.75 -9.91
C LEU A 57 7.12 -4.10 -9.77
N ASP A 58 7.73 -5.17 -10.28
CA ASP A 58 7.16 -6.53 -10.20
C ASP A 58 7.10 -7.04 -8.75
N GLU A 59 8.12 -6.73 -7.94
CA GLU A 59 8.12 -7.08 -6.52
C GLU A 59 7.07 -6.26 -5.76
N TYR A 60 6.95 -4.97 -6.08
CA TYR A 60 5.92 -4.11 -5.52
C TYR A 60 4.50 -4.62 -5.83
N LYS A 61 4.20 -4.97 -7.10
CA LYS A 61 2.90 -5.46 -7.52
C LYS A 61 2.47 -6.73 -6.76
N LYS A 62 3.40 -7.63 -6.46
CA LYS A 62 3.12 -8.85 -5.67
C LYS A 62 2.67 -8.56 -4.24
N CYS A 63 3.13 -7.44 -3.66
CA CYS A 63 2.78 -7.02 -2.31
C CYS A 63 1.63 -6.00 -2.28
N CYS A 64 1.19 -5.51 -3.44
CA CYS A 64 0.16 -4.49 -3.53
C CYS A 64 -1.24 -5.07 -3.33
N VAL A 65 -1.76 -4.98 -2.11
CA VAL A 65 -3.08 -5.50 -1.74
C VAL A 65 -4.24 -4.81 -2.46
N THR A 66 -4.01 -3.66 -3.07
CA THR A 66 -5.02 -2.91 -3.82
C THR A 66 -5.32 -3.53 -5.19
N LEU A 67 -4.34 -4.20 -5.81
CA LEU A 67 -4.52 -4.79 -7.14
C LEU A 67 -5.53 -5.93 -7.12
N GLY A 68 -6.38 -5.96 -8.15
CA GLY A 68 -7.47 -6.91 -8.31
C GLY A 68 -8.72 -6.58 -7.47
N ARG A 69 -8.71 -5.48 -6.71
CA ARG A 69 -9.84 -5.09 -5.84
C ARG A 69 -10.61 -3.90 -6.39
N GLU A 70 -11.88 -3.82 -6.00
CA GLU A 70 -12.71 -2.63 -6.23
C GLU A 70 -12.23 -1.49 -5.35
N VAL A 71 -12.14 -0.30 -5.95
CA VAL A 71 -11.67 0.92 -5.30
C VAL A 71 -12.57 2.11 -5.64
N ASN A 72 -12.63 3.05 -4.72
CA ASN A 72 -13.17 4.37 -4.96
C ASN A 72 -12.01 5.35 -5.16
N VAL A 73 -11.96 5.96 -6.32
CA VAL A 73 -11.01 7.02 -6.66
C VAL A 73 -11.69 8.35 -6.39
N ILE A 74 -11.17 9.09 -5.41
CA ILE A 74 -11.80 10.33 -4.93
C ILE A 74 -11.00 11.52 -5.49
N PHE A 75 -11.62 12.24 -6.43
CA PHE A 75 -11.10 13.51 -6.95
C PHE A 75 -11.86 14.63 -6.27
N LYS A 76 -11.20 15.60 -5.67
CA LYS A 76 -11.78 16.78 -4.99
C LYS A 76 -13.26 16.63 -4.55
N ASN A 77 -14.21 16.55 -5.49
CA ASN A 77 -15.66 16.48 -5.25
C ASN A 77 -16.36 15.32 -5.98
N GLU A 78 -15.62 14.46 -6.66
CA GLU A 78 -16.18 13.35 -7.42
C GLU A 78 -15.57 12.03 -6.94
N THR A 79 -16.37 10.99 -6.95
CA THR A 79 -15.91 9.63 -6.65
C THR A 79 -16.18 8.74 -7.85
N VAL A 80 -15.13 8.12 -8.38
CA VAL A 80 -15.22 7.16 -9.47
C VAL A 80 -14.94 5.77 -8.92
N ARG A 81 -15.85 4.83 -9.15
CA ARG A 81 -15.68 3.43 -8.77
C ARG A 81 -15.03 2.64 -9.92
N GLY A 82 -14.12 1.75 -9.59
CA GLY A 82 -13.48 0.87 -10.56
C GLY A 82 -12.70 -0.24 -9.90
N THR A 83 -12.05 -1.06 -10.71
CA THR A 83 -11.14 -2.12 -10.26
C THR A 83 -9.70 -1.69 -10.49
N ALA A 84 -8.85 -1.73 -9.46
CA ALA A 84 -7.43 -1.50 -9.61
C ALA A 84 -6.80 -2.67 -10.36
N VAL A 85 -6.31 -2.44 -11.58
CA VAL A 85 -5.85 -3.51 -12.47
C VAL A 85 -4.33 -3.58 -12.60
N ASP A 86 -3.64 -2.47 -12.46
CA ASP A 86 -2.18 -2.43 -12.58
C ASP A 86 -1.57 -1.21 -11.87
N VAL A 87 -0.25 -1.23 -11.73
CA VAL A 87 0.58 -0.05 -11.46
C VAL A 87 1.56 0.09 -12.63
N ASP A 88 1.53 1.22 -13.30
CA ASP A 88 2.34 1.46 -14.49
C ASP A 88 3.81 1.83 -14.15
N GLU A 89 4.62 1.95 -15.20
CA GLU A 89 6.05 2.28 -15.08
C GLU A 89 6.35 3.67 -14.48
N ASN A 90 5.34 4.54 -14.39
CA ASN A 90 5.42 5.84 -13.73
C ASN A 90 4.95 5.78 -12.27
N GLY A 91 4.51 4.61 -11.79
CA GLY A 91 3.97 4.42 -10.45
C GLY A 91 2.51 4.84 -10.31
N SER A 92 1.80 5.09 -11.42
CA SER A 92 0.38 5.42 -11.40
C SER A 92 -0.45 4.15 -11.27
N LEU A 93 -1.50 4.19 -10.45
CA LEU A 93 -2.47 3.10 -10.34
C LEU A 93 -3.42 3.14 -11.53
N ALA A 94 -3.46 2.09 -12.33
CA ALA A 94 -4.42 1.90 -13.40
C ALA A 94 -5.73 1.33 -12.82
N VAL A 95 -6.83 2.06 -13.00
CA VAL A 95 -8.15 1.67 -12.52
C VAL A 95 -9.10 1.51 -13.70
N GLN A 96 -9.64 0.30 -13.87
CA GLN A 96 -10.67 0.00 -14.86
C GLN A 96 -12.02 0.51 -14.33
N THR A 97 -12.61 1.44 -15.04
CA THR A 97 -13.94 2.01 -14.79
C THR A 97 -14.92 1.62 -15.90
N GLU A 98 -16.18 1.99 -15.75
CA GLU A 98 -17.20 1.84 -16.81
C GLU A 98 -16.84 2.62 -18.09
N ASN A 99 -16.11 3.72 -17.94
CA ASN A 99 -15.72 4.61 -19.04
C ASN A 99 -14.30 4.31 -19.59
N GLY A 100 -13.66 3.23 -19.16
CA GLY A 100 -12.31 2.85 -19.56
C GLY A 100 -11.31 2.92 -18.41
N ILE A 101 -10.03 2.80 -18.75
CA ILE A 101 -8.94 2.84 -17.76
C ILE A 101 -8.56 4.30 -17.47
N ILE A 102 -8.48 4.62 -16.17
CA ILE A 102 -7.91 5.88 -15.69
C ILE A 102 -6.62 5.61 -14.95
N HIS A 103 -5.64 6.52 -15.08
CA HIS A 103 -4.37 6.48 -14.38
C HIS A 103 -4.38 7.47 -13.22
N VAL A 104 -4.16 6.97 -12.01
CA VAL A 104 -4.24 7.72 -10.77
C VAL A 104 -2.85 7.93 -10.21
N THR A 105 -2.41 9.17 -10.16
CA THR A 105 -1.15 9.59 -9.51
C THR A 105 -1.44 10.17 -8.12
N SER A 106 -0.47 10.09 -7.21
CA SER A 106 -0.59 10.66 -5.86
C SER A 106 -0.62 12.18 -5.86
N GLY A 107 -1.28 12.78 -4.88
CA GLY A 107 -1.26 14.21 -4.58
C GLY A 107 -2.60 14.92 -4.70
N GLU A 108 -3.45 14.54 -5.66
CA GLU A 108 -4.79 15.13 -5.83
C GLU A 108 -5.93 14.13 -5.63
N VAL A 109 -5.59 12.86 -5.41
CA VAL A 109 -6.54 11.74 -5.43
C VAL A 109 -6.32 10.83 -4.24
N SER A 110 -7.40 10.38 -3.64
CA SER A 110 -7.39 9.34 -2.62
C SER A 110 -8.03 8.07 -3.18
N VAL A 111 -7.35 6.93 -3.02
CA VAL A 111 -7.91 5.62 -3.37
C VAL A 111 -8.32 4.93 -2.07
N ARG A 112 -9.56 4.45 -2.02
CA ARG A 112 -10.13 3.75 -0.86
C ARG A 112 -10.68 2.42 -1.30
N GLY A 113 -10.29 1.34 -0.62
CA GLY A 113 -10.96 0.05 -0.77
C GLY A 113 -12.43 0.15 -0.34
N ILE A 114 -13.32 -0.52 -1.07
CA ILE A 114 -14.77 -0.45 -0.80
C ILE A 114 -15.13 -1.16 0.50
N TYR A 115 -14.35 -2.17 0.88
CA TYR A 115 -14.58 -3.00 2.06
C TYR A 115 -13.69 -2.64 3.27
N GLY A 116 -13.10 -1.44 3.28
CA GLY A 116 -12.14 -1.03 4.30
C GLY A 116 -10.74 -1.58 4.01
N TYR A 117 -9.82 -1.25 4.90
CA TYR A 117 -8.50 -1.89 4.89
C TYR A 117 -8.65 -3.27 5.54
N ILE A 118 -8.46 -4.33 4.79
CA ILE A 118 -8.27 -5.67 5.34
C ILE A 118 -6.77 -5.91 5.38
#